data_b621f6412a7b1a685e776c2fe20a0bd8
#
_entry.id   b621f6412a7b1a685e776c2fe20a0bd8
#
_cell.length_a   1.000
_cell.length_b   1.000
_cell.length_c   1.000
_cell.angle_alpha   90.00
_cell.angle_beta   90.00
_cell.angle_gamma   90.00
#
_symmetry.space_group_name_H-M   'P 1'
#
loop_
_entity.id
_entity.type
_entity.pdbx_description
1 polymer ?
#
loop_
_entity_poly.entity_id
_entity_poly.type
_entity_poly.pdbx_seq_one_letter_code
_entity_poly.pdbx_strand_id
1 'polypeptide(L)'
;MNDKQPSGGFLDFNFAVILHNFANAAKRLIWIAILLSILVGAVVYVQVDKSFVPSYSVSAVFSVHASYAASTDLLSYSDFLDSNAAQMLSQTFPYIIQSENARMLLSLERGKNVVRPTITATSTADAGLFTMTVTDTDPQEAYETLKAAITIYPQAASSILGDTQINVINMPLSPPATPDNKNTALISAVEIAAIVFFFGVIAIFLLSLARKTVHSAEDLRKLVNLKCLAYIPRVKLKKHTNKFNLTLTITNPRVNSSFSECVRNLRVKLQKVLPANDECKVLLITSTLPNEGKTTVAINLALSLAAERKKVILIDGDLRKQSLKSSIGLTDSSDGLVEMLSGDLKNFRLLNVPGSTLLLICGDETTDRPQPLLDTPKMRQLLEHLKESMDYIIIDSPPAGILSDAATTAKYADATLYIVRQDLANCTQIINSIQSLSTNGVNIIGCVLNQTQAGTTRYGYGSKYADNYGYSYGYKYANNYYYYGRRQYSRYSEAEDTAETLSKELSEALSSSDNQNEEE
;
A
#
# COMPACT_ATOMS: atom_id res chain seq x y z
N MET A 1 3.03 50.51 6.56
CA MET A 1 4.07 49.94 7.42
C MET A 1 3.40 49.11 8.48
N ASN A 2 3.37 47.85 8.29
CA ASN A 2 3.24 46.83 9.31
C ASN A 2 3.54 45.49 8.65
N ASP A 3 4.84 45.14 8.63
CA ASP A 3 5.35 43.86 8.25
C ASP A 3 4.93 42.82 9.30
N LYS A 4 3.93 42.04 8.97
CA LYS A 4 3.71 40.75 9.65
C LYS A 4 4.55 39.71 8.96
N GLN A 5 5.72 39.40 9.53
CA GLN A 5 6.45 38.17 9.27
C GLN A 5 5.50 36.97 9.40
N PRO A 6 5.49 36.04 8.46
CA PRO A 6 4.78 34.77 8.66
C PRO A 6 5.55 33.95 9.69
N SER A 7 4.98 33.88 10.90
CA SER A 7 5.41 32.91 11.90
C SER A 7 5.39 31.51 11.26
N GLY A 8 6.56 30.91 11.16
CA GLY A 8 6.74 29.52 10.76
C GLY A 8 6.00 28.58 11.72
N GLY A 9 4.76 28.29 11.43
CA GLY A 9 3.96 27.25 12.07
C GLY A 9 4.30 25.92 11.40
N PHE A 10 5.09 25.13 12.07
CA PHE A 10 5.22 23.69 11.84
C PHE A 10 3.83 23.05 11.85
N LEU A 11 3.49 22.28 10.77
CA LEU A 11 2.39 21.33 10.71
C LEU A 11 0.97 21.91 10.55
N ASP A 12 0.66 22.46 9.38
CA ASP A 12 -0.70 22.30 8.85
C ASP A 12 -0.90 20.81 8.50
N PHE A 13 -1.29 20.02 9.49
CA PHE A 13 -1.69 18.62 9.32
C PHE A 13 -2.99 18.57 8.54
N ASN A 14 -2.91 18.43 7.25
CA ASN A 14 -4.10 18.21 6.44
C ASN A 14 -4.51 16.74 6.63
N PHE A 15 -5.40 16.49 7.60
CA PHE A 15 -5.86 15.16 7.99
C PHE A 15 -6.32 14.31 6.79
N ALA A 16 -6.92 14.94 5.78
CA ALA A 16 -7.34 14.26 4.55
C ALA A 16 -6.16 13.71 3.75
N VAL A 17 -5.02 14.42 3.71
CA VAL A 17 -3.79 13.95 3.02
C VAL A 17 -3.17 12.79 3.78
N ILE A 18 -3.13 12.85 5.10
CA ILE A 18 -2.60 11.78 5.95
C ILE A 18 -3.45 10.51 5.77
N LEU A 19 -4.77 10.63 5.81
CA LEU A 19 -5.68 9.51 5.62
C LEU A 19 -5.55 8.88 4.22
N HIS A 20 -5.38 9.72 3.20
CA HIS A 20 -5.16 9.26 1.83
C HIS A 20 -3.82 8.51 1.68
N ASN A 21 -2.74 9.06 2.22
CA ASN A 21 -1.42 8.42 2.22
C ASN A 21 -1.43 7.11 3.00
N PHE A 22 -2.12 7.07 4.13
CA PHE A 22 -2.32 5.84 4.90
C PHE A 22 -3.10 4.80 4.10
N ALA A 23 -4.23 5.17 3.48
CA ALA A 23 -5.00 4.25 2.66
C ALA A 23 -4.19 3.65 1.50
N ASN A 24 -3.34 4.44 0.86
CA ASN A 24 -2.45 3.97 -0.20
C ASN A 24 -1.31 3.08 0.32
N ALA A 25 -0.73 3.41 1.48
CA ALA A 25 0.28 2.58 2.14
C ALA A 25 -0.34 1.25 2.62
N ALA A 26 -1.52 1.30 3.23
CA ALA A 26 -2.25 0.13 3.69
C ALA A 26 -2.55 -0.83 2.54
N LYS A 27 -3.08 -0.36 1.40
CA LYS A 27 -3.33 -1.22 0.22
C LYS A 27 -2.09 -1.99 -0.27
N ARG A 28 -0.90 -1.46 -0.02
CA ARG A 28 0.37 -2.09 -0.45
C ARG A 28 0.96 -3.02 0.61
N LEU A 29 0.81 -2.69 1.88
CA LEU A 29 1.57 -3.32 2.97
C LEU A 29 0.71 -4.14 3.94
N ILE A 30 -0.62 -4.01 3.94
CA ILE A 30 -1.50 -4.69 4.90
C ILE A 30 -1.40 -6.22 4.84
N TRP A 31 -1.15 -6.76 3.64
CA TRP A 31 -0.98 -8.20 3.45
C TRP A 31 0.26 -8.74 4.19
N ILE A 32 1.32 -7.92 4.31
CA ILE A 32 2.52 -8.27 5.08
C ILE A 32 2.19 -8.32 6.57
N ALA A 33 1.43 -7.33 7.07
CA ALA A 33 0.98 -7.33 8.46
C ALA A 33 0.11 -8.54 8.79
N ILE A 34 -0.81 -8.92 7.89
CA ILE A 34 -1.65 -10.12 8.03
C ILE A 34 -0.78 -11.39 8.05
N LEU A 35 0.13 -11.54 7.09
CA LEU A 35 0.98 -12.73 7.01
C LEU A 35 1.86 -12.88 8.25
N LEU A 36 2.46 -11.78 8.73
CA LEU A 36 3.27 -11.77 9.94
C LEU A 36 2.46 -12.14 11.19
N SER A 37 1.23 -11.62 11.31
CA SER A 37 0.35 -11.91 12.44
C SER A 37 -0.06 -13.39 12.47
N ILE A 38 -0.38 -13.98 11.32
CA ILE A 38 -0.72 -15.41 11.21
C ILE A 38 0.50 -16.26 11.57
N LEU A 39 1.68 -15.92 11.06
CA LEU A 39 2.90 -16.67 11.34
C LEU A 39 3.26 -16.68 12.83
N VAL A 40 3.22 -15.51 13.48
CA VAL A 40 3.48 -15.39 14.91
C VAL A 40 2.40 -16.14 15.72
N GLY A 41 1.12 -15.99 15.37
CA GLY A 41 0.03 -16.72 15.99
C GLY A 41 0.20 -18.24 15.90
N ALA A 42 0.61 -18.76 14.75
CA ALA A 42 0.87 -20.19 14.56
C ALA A 42 2.03 -20.70 15.44
N VAL A 43 3.09 -19.90 15.58
CA VAL A 43 4.22 -20.26 16.47
C VAL A 43 3.74 -20.32 17.93
N VAL A 44 2.98 -19.32 18.37
CA VAL A 44 2.42 -19.27 19.73
C VAL A 44 1.48 -20.45 19.98
N TYR A 45 0.61 -20.77 19.00
CA TYR A 45 -0.28 -21.93 19.10
C TYR A 45 0.50 -23.22 19.35
N VAL A 46 1.50 -23.50 18.51
CA VAL A 46 2.33 -24.72 18.64
C VAL A 46 3.08 -24.76 19.97
N GLN A 47 3.57 -23.62 20.44
CA GLN A 47 4.31 -23.56 21.70
C GLN A 47 3.40 -23.79 22.92
N VAL A 48 2.25 -23.14 22.96
CA VAL A 48 1.27 -23.29 24.08
C VAL A 48 0.65 -24.67 24.05
N ASP A 49 0.29 -25.19 22.89
CA ASP A 49 -0.28 -26.55 22.73
C ASP A 49 0.68 -27.63 23.21
N LYS A 50 1.97 -27.55 22.84
CA LYS A 50 3.02 -28.47 23.31
C LYS A 50 3.29 -28.38 24.81
N SER A 51 3.08 -27.22 25.43
CA SER A 51 3.28 -27.01 26.86
C SER A 51 2.02 -27.33 27.70
N PHE A 52 0.91 -27.60 27.04
CA PHE A 52 -0.33 -27.90 27.74
C PHE A 52 -0.24 -29.28 28.38
N VAL A 53 -0.42 -29.31 29.71
CA VAL A 53 -0.52 -30.54 30.49
C VAL A 53 -1.97 -30.61 31.03
N PRO A 54 -2.75 -31.63 30.62
CA PRO A 54 -4.10 -31.80 31.14
C PRO A 54 -4.05 -32.14 32.60
N SER A 55 -5.03 -31.68 33.35
CA SER A 55 -5.19 -31.94 34.81
C SER A 55 -6.59 -32.45 35.04
N TYR A 56 -6.66 -33.57 35.73
CA TYR A 56 -7.92 -34.25 36.04
C TYR A 56 -8.07 -34.34 37.58
N SER A 57 -9.19 -33.86 38.13
CA SER A 57 -9.49 -33.95 39.55
C SER A 57 -10.65 -34.89 39.80
N VAL A 58 -10.50 -35.73 40.77
CA VAL A 58 -11.53 -36.65 41.25
C VAL A 58 -11.74 -36.43 42.74
N SER A 59 -12.99 -36.26 43.14
CA SER A 59 -13.34 -35.97 44.55
C SER A 59 -14.28 -37.03 45.14
N ALA A 60 -14.05 -37.38 46.36
CA ALA A 60 -14.99 -38.19 47.15
C ALA A 60 -15.37 -37.45 48.42
N VAL A 61 -16.62 -37.59 48.81
CA VAL A 61 -17.17 -37.08 50.07
C VAL A 61 -17.47 -38.22 51.00
N PHE A 62 -17.01 -38.10 52.21
CA PHE A 62 -17.20 -39.13 53.25
C PHE A 62 -17.34 -38.52 54.65
N SER A 63 -17.91 -39.28 55.54
CA SER A 63 -17.91 -38.98 57.00
C SER A 63 -16.90 -39.87 57.70
N VAL A 64 -16.27 -39.34 58.76
CA VAL A 64 -15.28 -40.06 59.56
C VAL A 64 -15.82 -40.20 60.97
N HIS A 65 -15.83 -41.42 61.49
CA HIS A 65 -16.21 -41.71 62.85
C HIS A 65 -14.99 -42.28 63.57
N ALA A 66 -14.61 -41.68 64.70
CA ALA A 66 -13.55 -42.19 65.58
C ALA A 66 -14.19 -42.89 66.74
N SER A 67 -13.93 -44.16 66.93
CA SER A 67 -14.36 -44.90 68.09
C SER A 67 -13.35 -44.67 69.21
N TYR A 68 -13.66 -43.80 70.14
CA TYR A 68 -12.91 -43.78 71.39
C TYR A 68 -13.31 -45.00 72.23
N ALA A 69 -12.34 -45.84 72.53
CA ALA A 69 -12.53 -46.94 73.49
C ALA A 69 -12.73 -46.34 74.92
N ALA A 70 -13.93 -46.02 75.24
CA ALA A 70 -14.30 -45.70 76.62
C ALA A 70 -15.28 -46.76 77.15
N SER A 71 -14.78 -47.52 78.11
CA SER A 71 -15.50 -48.25 79.18
C SER A 71 -17.04 -48.24 79.15
N THR A 72 -17.59 -49.47 79.04
CA THR A 72 -18.86 -49.94 79.61
C THR A 72 -19.85 -48.86 80.05
N ASP A 73 -20.86 -48.63 79.26
CA ASP A 73 -22.28 -48.72 79.51
C ASP A 73 -23.13 -47.82 78.61
N LEU A 74 -24.15 -48.47 78.06
CA LEU A 74 -25.38 -47.86 77.55
C LEU A 74 -25.23 -46.86 76.34
N LEU A 75 -25.63 -47.34 75.25
CA LEU A 75 -26.05 -46.63 74.04
C LEU A 75 -26.64 -45.23 74.29
N SER A 76 -25.87 -44.19 74.17
CA SER A 76 -26.36 -42.83 74.12
C SER A 76 -26.14 -42.33 72.68
N TYR A 77 -27.21 -42.02 72.01
CA TYR A 77 -27.30 -41.44 70.67
C TYR A 77 -26.78 -39.98 70.62
N SER A 78 -26.06 -39.58 71.69
CA SER A 78 -25.51 -38.24 71.89
C SER A 78 -24.08 -38.06 71.37
N ASP A 79 -23.43 -39.12 70.87
CA ASP A 79 -22.01 -39.04 70.39
C ASP A 79 -21.83 -38.44 68.96
N PHE A 80 -22.93 -38.00 68.39
CA PHE A 80 -22.91 -37.49 67.02
C PHE A 80 -22.46 -36.04 66.92
N LEU A 81 -22.31 -35.31 67.99
CA LEU A 81 -22.00 -33.87 67.91
C LEU A 81 -21.09 -33.41 69.06
N ASP A 82 -19.97 -34.07 69.24
CA ASP A 82 -18.89 -33.35 69.91
C ASP A 82 -18.23 -32.43 68.87
N SER A 83 -18.71 -31.18 68.87
CA SER A 83 -18.24 -30.18 67.93
C SER A 83 -16.72 -29.98 68.00
N ASN A 84 -16.12 -30.25 69.11
CA ASN A 84 -14.68 -30.20 69.33
C ASN A 84 -13.95 -31.35 68.63
N ALA A 85 -14.50 -32.58 68.67
CA ALA A 85 -13.91 -33.72 67.98
C ALA A 85 -14.03 -33.58 66.46
N ALA A 86 -15.16 -33.11 65.95
CA ALA A 86 -15.34 -32.80 64.52
C ALA A 86 -14.42 -31.68 64.05
N GLN A 87 -14.23 -30.66 64.86
CA GLN A 87 -13.32 -29.56 64.57
C GLN A 87 -11.85 -30.03 64.60
N MET A 88 -11.48 -30.86 65.56
CA MET A 88 -10.13 -31.44 65.66
C MET A 88 -9.84 -32.38 64.50
N LEU A 89 -10.76 -33.22 64.07
CA LEU A 89 -10.70 -34.05 62.86
C LEU A 89 -10.57 -33.21 61.61
N SER A 90 -11.34 -32.15 61.52
CA SER A 90 -11.31 -31.23 60.39
C SER A 90 -9.94 -30.58 60.17
N GLN A 91 -9.28 -30.22 61.27
CA GLN A 91 -7.95 -29.62 61.23
C GLN A 91 -6.85 -30.66 60.97
N THR A 92 -6.96 -31.86 61.45
CA THR A 92 -5.92 -32.90 61.31
C THR A 92 -6.03 -33.71 60.04
N PHE A 93 -7.20 -33.82 59.43
CA PHE A 93 -7.48 -34.60 58.24
C PHE A 93 -6.54 -34.32 57.08
N PRO A 94 -6.29 -33.06 56.67
CA PRO A 94 -5.38 -32.75 55.59
C PRO A 94 -3.94 -33.19 55.88
N TYR A 95 -3.49 -33.06 57.11
CA TYR A 95 -2.13 -33.41 57.53
C TYR A 95 -1.89 -34.92 57.55
N ILE A 96 -2.90 -35.72 57.97
CA ILE A 96 -2.81 -37.18 57.98
C ILE A 96 -2.58 -37.69 56.57
N ILE A 97 -3.39 -37.26 55.58
CA ILE A 97 -3.29 -37.76 54.22
C ILE A 97 -2.03 -37.28 53.48
N GLN A 98 -1.48 -36.14 53.90
CA GLN A 98 -0.23 -35.60 53.34
C GLN A 98 1.03 -36.13 54.05
N SER A 99 0.89 -36.89 55.12
CA SER A 99 2.01 -37.45 55.88
C SER A 99 2.84 -38.44 55.05
N GLU A 100 4.11 -38.60 55.38
CA GLU A 100 4.97 -39.61 54.73
C GLU A 100 4.45 -41.04 54.97
N ASN A 101 3.88 -41.31 56.13
CA ASN A 101 3.29 -42.59 56.45
C ASN A 101 2.11 -42.91 55.51
N ALA A 102 1.21 -41.96 55.27
CA ALA A 102 0.11 -42.14 54.33
C ALA A 102 0.62 -42.34 52.89
N ARG A 103 1.65 -41.62 52.51
CA ARG A 103 2.28 -41.81 51.18
C ARG A 103 2.94 -43.19 51.02
N MET A 104 3.58 -43.67 52.06
CA MET A 104 4.17 -45.02 52.05
C MET A 104 3.08 -46.10 51.95
N LEU A 105 2.02 -46.00 52.74
CA LEU A 105 0.87 -46.90 52.67
C LEU A 105 0.20 -46.88 51.29
N LEU A 106 0.04 -45.68 50.74
CA LEU A 106 -0.52 -45.48 49.39
C LEU A 106 0.35 -46.15 48.30
N SER A 107 1.67 -46.06 48.42
CA SER A 107 2.59 -46.68 47.51
C SER A 107 2.55 -48.23 47.59
N LEU A 108 2.39 -48.73 48.81
CA LEU A 108 2.24 -50.20 49.03
C LEU A 108 0.91 -50.70 48.47
N GLU A 109 -0.17 -50.00 48.69
CA GLU A 109 -1.51 -50.38 48.19
C GLU A 109 -1.58 -50.35 46.67
N ARG A 110 -0.94 -49.34 46.03
CA ARG A 110 -0.89 -49.16 44.58
C ARG A 110 0.16 -50.07 43.89
N GLY A 111 1.06 -50.69 44.66
CA GLY A 111 2.16 -51.51 44.11
C GLY A 111 3.16 -50.72 43.28
N LYS A 112 3.17 -49.41 43.33
CA LYS A 112 4.06 -48.51 42.63
C LYS A 112 4.32 -47.22 43.43
N ASN A 113 5.47 -46.59 43.16
CA ASN A 113 5.83 -45.36 43.85
C ASN A 113 4.92 -44.21 43.37
N VAL A 114 4.04 -43.73 44.26
CA VAL A 114 3.07 -42.68 44.00
C VAL A 114 3.72 -41.33 44.31
N VAL A 115 4.48 -40.81 43.35
CA VAL A 115 5.34 -39.61 43.52
C VAL A 115 4.59 -38.29 43.33
N ARG A 116 3.43 -38.28 42.66
CA ARG A 116 2.86 -37.03 42.14
C ARG A 116 1.37 -36.76 42.20
N PRO A 117 0.46 -37.50 42.77
CA PRO A 117 -0.89 -36.96 42.88
C PRO A 117 -0.90 -35.86 43.94
N THR A 118 -1.41 -34.70 43.59
CA THR A 118 -1.73 -33.68 44.58
C THR A 118 -3.02 -34.10 45.30
N ILE A 119 -2.89 -34.62 46.52
CA ILE A 119 -4.06 -34.95 47.34
C ILE A 119 -4.37 -33.75 48.20
N THR A 120 -5.53 -33.16 47.98
CA THR A 120 -6.09 -32.09 48.83
C THR A 120 -7.27 -32.63 49.62
N ALA A 121 -7.36 -32.18 50.83
CA ALA A 121 -8.45 -32.56 51.70
C ALA A 121 -9.07 -31.29 52.30
N THR A 122 -10.37 -31.18 52.22
CA THR A 122 -11.14 -30.10 52.81
C THR A 122 -12.22 -30.68 53.70
N SER A 123 -12.54 -30.00 54.78
CA SER A 123 -13.61 -30.40 55.69
C SER A 123 -14.63 -29.29 55.86
N THR A 124 -15.89 -29.67 55.97
CA THR A 124 -16.97 -28.78 56.33
C THR A 124 -17.30 -29.08 57.78
N ALA A 125 -16.72 -28.29 58.68
CA ALA A 125 -16.80 -28.54 60.17
C ALA A 125 -18.23 -28.68 60.69
N ASP A 126 -19.17 -27.87 60.20
CA ASP A 126 -20.55 -27.85 60.64
C ASP A 126 -21.36 -29.10 60.23
N ALA A 127 -20.89 -29.82 59.20
CA ALA A 127 -21.60 -30.98 58.64
C ALA A 127 -20.92 -32.34 58.97
N GLY A 128 -19.71 -32.35 59.56
CA GLY A 128 -18.93 -33.56 59.75
C GLY A 128 -18.53 -34.26 58.42
N LEU A 129 -18.53 -33.51 57.31
CA LEU A 129 -18.24 -34.03 55.99
C LEU A 129 -16.81 -33.68 55.58
N PHE A 130 -16.14 -34.65 54.98
CA PHE A 130 -14.80 -34.52 54.48
C PHE A 130 -14.80 -34.75 52.99
N THR A 131 -14.11 -33.89 52.25
CA THR A 131 -13.93 -34.03 50.82
C THR A 131 -12.44 -34.25 50.53
N MET A 132 -12.12 -35.37 49.92
CA MET A 132 -10.78 -35.66 49.43
C MET A 132 -10.77 -35.50 47.90
N THR A 133 -9.87 -34.71 47.41
CA THR A 133 -9.69 -34.48 45.96
C THR A 133 -8.28 -34.89 45.56
N VAL A 134 -8.19 -35.73 44.56
CA VAL A 134 -6.92 -36.15 43.93
C VAL A 134 -6.85 -35.56 42.57
N THR A 135 -5.74 -34.88 42.26
CA THR A 135 -5.47 -34.26 40.98
C THR A 135 -4.25 -34.90 40.35
N ASP A 136 -4.38 -35.38 39.11
CA ASP A 136 -3.30 -35.99 38.34
C ASP A 136 -3.42 -35.62 36.84
N THR A 137 -2.38 -35.90 36.07
CA THR A 137 -2.36 -35.72 34.62
C THR A 137 -3.04 -36.86 33.86
N ASP A 138 -3.21 -38.02 34.54
CA ASP A 138 -3.92 -39.20 34.01
C ASP A 138 -5.23 -39.39 34.78
N PRO A 139 -6.39 -39.42 34.13
CA PRO A 139 -7.69 -39.56 34.77
C PRO A 139 -7.84 -40.92 35.50
N GLN A 140 -7.23 -41.99 34.94
CA GLN A 140 -7.26 -43.31 35.57
C GLN A 140 -6.41 -43.31 36.84
N GLU A 141 -5.22 -42.73 36.79
CA GLU A 141 -4.34 -42.61 37.97
C GLU A 141 -4.97 -41.77 39.08
N ALA A 142 -5.61 -40.65 38.74
CA ALA A 142 -6.33 -39.82 39.70
C ALA A 142 -7.44 -40.63 40.42
N TYR A 143 -8.25 -41.37 39.65
CA TYR A 143 -9.35 -42.19 40.17
C TYR A 143 -8.87 -43.30 41.06
N GLU A 144 -7.91 -44.11 40.61
CA GLU A 144 -7.36 -45.24 41.36
C GLU A 144 -6.62 -44.79 42.64
N THR A 145 -5.92 -43.61 42.55
CA THR A 145 -5.26 -43.05 43.73
C THR A 145 -6.26 -42.56 44.77
N LEU A 146 -7.39 -41.97 44.36
CA LEU A 146 -8.44 -41.58 45.26
C LEU A 146 -9.02 -42.82 45.97
N LYS A 147 -9.30 -43.89 45.24
CA LYS A 147 -9.82 -45.15 45.80
C LYS A 147 -8.84 -45.76 46.80
N ALA A 148 -7.57 -45.81 46.48
CA ALA A 148 -6.53 -46.30 47.37
C ALA A 148 -6.38 -45.40 48.61
N ALA A 149 -6.42 -44.08 48.44
CA ALA A 149 -6.31 -43.11 49.51
C ALA A 149 -7.46 -43.25 50.56
N ILE A 150 -8.68 -43.50 50.08
CA ILE A 150 -9.82 -43.76 50.96
C ILE A 150 -9.61 -45.07 51.72
N THR A 151 -9.10 -46.12 51.07
CA THR A 151 -8.86 -47.42 51.70
C THR A 151 -7.79 -47.39 52.79
N ILE A 152 -6.70 -46.66 52.56
CA ILE A 152 -5.58 -46.56 53.52
C ILE A 152 -5.79 -45.56 54.62
N TYR A 153 -6.74 -44.61 54.50
CA TYR A 153 -6.92 -43.52 55.46
C TYR A 153 -7.18 -44.00 56.89
N PRO A 154 -8.04 -45.00 57.14
CA PRO A 154 -8.25 -45.52 58.51
C PRO A 154 -6.95 -46.00 59.15
N GLN A 155 -6.11 -46.70 58.40
CA GLN A 155 -4.83 -47.19 58.89
C GLN A 155 -3.83 -46.05 59.14
N ALA A 156 -3.79 -45.05 58.24
CA ALA A 156 -2.92 -43.88 58.38
C ALA A 156 -3.35 -43.02 59.60
N ALA A 157 -4.66 -42.93 59.89
CA ALA A 157 -5.25 -42.16 60.96
C ALA A 157 -5.18 -42.85 62.31
N SER A 158 -5.10 -44.17 62.35
CA SER A 158 -5.18 -44.98 63.57
C SER A 158 -4.13 -44.60 64.61
N SER A 159 -2.95 -44.16 64.20
CA SER A 159 -1.88 -43.75 65.12
C SER A 159 -2.16 -42.41 65.82
N ILE A 160 -3.08 -41.59 65.28
CA ILE A 160 -3.39 -40.24 65.77
C ILE A 160 -4.80 -40.20 66.42
N LEU A 161 -5.77 -40.85 65.75
CA LEU A 161 -7.20 -40.75 66.07
C LEU A 161 -7.80 -42.01 66.69
N GLY A 162 -6.99 -43.07 66.86
CA GLY A 162 -7.48 -44.38 67.31
C GLY A 162 -8.20 -45.13 66.16
N ASP A 163 -9.11 -46.05 66.56
CA ASP A 163 -9.84 -46.85 65.60
C ASP A 163 -10.84 -45.98 64.83
N THR A 164 -10.58 -45.81 63.53
CA THR A 164 -11.26 -44.85 62.68
C THR A 164 -12.00 -45.59 61.54
N GLN A 165 -13.28 -45.28 61.34
CA GLN A 165 -14.12 -45.82 60.27
C GLN A 165 -14.51 -44.70 59.30
N ILE A 166 -14.45 -44.99 58.02
CA ILE A 166 -14.91 -44.11 56.97
C ILE A 166 -16.21 -44.61 56.36
N ASN A 167 -17.21 -43.76 56.33
CA ASN A 167 -18.42 -43.99 55.55
C ASN A 167 -18.43 -43.13 54.32
N VAL A 168 -18.25 -43.73 53.14
CA VAL A 168 -18.22 -43.02 51.82
C VAL A 168 -19.65 -42.64 51.44
N ILE A 169 -19.92 -41.34 51.40
CA ILE A 169 -21.22 -40.78 51.05
C ILE A 169 -21.36 -40.63 49.52
N ASN A 170 -20.33 -40.11 48.90
CA ASN A 170 -20.33 -39.92 47.45
C ASN A 170 -18.93 -40.19 46.88
N MET A 171 -18.86 -41.02 45.87
CA MET A 171 -17.65 -41.32 45.12
C MET A 171 -18.01 -41.48 43.64
N PRO A 172 -17.25 -40.90 42.70
CA PRO A 172 -17.46 -41.15 41.30
C PRO A 172 -17.36 -42.62 40.93
N LEU A 173 -18.19 -43.09 40.02
CA LEU A 173 -18.22 -44.47 39.55
C LEU A 173 -17.16 -44.77 38.47
N SER A 174 -16.62 -43.72 37.84
CA SER A 174 -15.65 -43.83 36.74
C SER A 174 -14.68 -42.65 36.79
N PRO A 175 -13.51 -42.80 36.12
CA PRO A 175 -12.57 -41.70 35.93
C PRO A 175 -13.20 -40.51 35.20
N PRO A 176 -12.74 -39.27 35.44
CA PRO A 176 -13.25 -38.08 34.76
C PRO A 176 -12.95 -38.14 33.29
N ALA A 177 -13.95 -37.84 32.44
CA ALA A 177 -13.81 -37.91 30.99
C ALA A 177 -13.15 -36.65 30.36
N THR A 178 -13.16 -35.52 31.08
CA THR A 178 -12.65 -34.25 30.60
C THR A 178 -11.66 -33.63 31.57
N PRO A 179 -10.60 -33.02 31.13
CA PRO A 179 -9.67 -32.30 32.00
C PRO A 179 -10.35 -31.05 32.61
N ASP A 180 -9.95 -30.67 33.78
CA ASP A 180 -10.47 -29.49 34.50
C ASP A 180 -9.92 -28.19 33.89
N ASN A 181 -8.67 -28.24 33.43
CA ASN A 181 -8.05 -27.12 32.75
C ASN A 181 -8.33 -27.16 31.23
N LYS A 182 -8.55 -25.98 30.65
CA LYS A 182 -8.80 -25.85 29.22
C LYS A 182 -7.51 -25.52 28.48
N ASN A 183 -7.32 -26.15 27.33
CA ASN A 183 -6.26 -25.73 26.43
C ASN A 183 -6.58 -24.33 25.87
N THR A 184 -5.78 -23.35 26.21
CA THR A 184 -5.92 -21.95 25.79
C THR A 184 -5.08 -21.60 24.58
N ALA A 185 -4.41 -22.57 23.95
CA ALA A 185 -3.49 -22.34 22.85
C ALA A 185 -4.11 -21.53 21.70
N LEU A 186 -5.36 -21.84 21.31
CA LEU A 186 -6.07 -21.10 20.28
C LEU A 186 -6.36 -19.65 20.68
N ILE A 187 -6.80 -19.44 21.92
CA ILE A 187 -7.14 -18.10 22.43
C ILE A 187 -5.87 -17.26 22.49
N SER A 188 -4.80 -17.76 23.09
CA SER A 188 -3.51 -17.07 23.18
C SER A 188 -2.90 -16.77 21.80
N ALA A 189 -3.03 -17.70 20.85
CA ALA A 189 -2.58 -17.49 19.48
C ALA A 189 -3.33 -16.34 18.79
N VAL A 190 -4.66 -16.29 18.95
CA VAL A 190 -5.49 -15.22 18.38
C VAL A 190 -5.21 -13.88 19.04
N GLU A 191 -5.05 -13.84 20.35
CA GLU A 191 -4.72 -12.61 21.09
C GLU A 191 -3.38 -12.03 20.64
N ILE A 192 -2.34 -12.83 20.59
CA ILE A 192 -1.00 -12.39 20.14
C ILE A 192 -1.03 -11.99 18.67
N ALA A 193 -1.71 -12.77 17.80
CA ALA A 193 -1.86 -12.40 16.40
C ALA A 193 -2.56 -11.04 16.23
N ALA A 194 -3.60 -10.76 17.01
CA ALA A 194 -4.30 -9.47 17.01
C ALA A 194 -3.39 -8.32 17.45
N ILE A 195 -2.58 -8.53 18.47
CA ILE A 195 -1.61 -7.54 18.95
C ILE A 195 -0.56 -7.24 17.87
N VAL A 196 0.01 -8.27 17.25
CA VAL A 196 1.01 -8.12 16.17
C VAL A 196 0.40 -7.38 14.97
N PHE A 197 -0.83 -7.72 14.60
CA PHE A 197 -1.55 -7.03 13.53
C PHE A 197 -1.76 -5.55 13.86
N PHE A 198 -2.17 -5.22 15.06
CA PHE A 198 -2.39 -3.84 15.51
C PHE A 198 -1.10 -3.02 15.44
N PHE A 199 0.02 -3.54 15.92
CA PHE A 199 1.32 -2.87 15.78
C PHE A 199 1.77 -2.76 14.33
N GLY A 200 1.46 -3.77 13.49
CA GLY A 200 1.68 -3.70 12.04
C GLY A 200 0.94 -2.53 11.39
N VAL A 201 -0.33 -2.32 11.75
CA VAL A 201 -1.12 -1.19 11.25
C VAL A 201 -0.55 0.16 11.72
N ILE A 202 -0.12 0.25 12.99
CA ILE A 202 0.55 1.45 13.53
C ILE A 202 1.85 1.73 12.74
N ALA A 203 2.66 0.72 12.49
CA ALA A 203 3.89 0.87 11.71
C ALA A 203 3.61 1.39 10.28
N ILE A 204 2.59 0.86 9.60
CA ILE A 204 2.14 1.34 8.29
C ILE A 204 1.69 2.80 8.38
N PHE A 205 0.98 3.19 9.44
CA PHE A 205 0.55 4.57 9.65
C PHE A 205 1.75 5.51 9.82
N LEU A 206 2.72 5.16 10.65
CA LEU A 206 3.94 5.94 10.85
C LEU A 206 4.76 6.07 9.56
N LEU A 207 4.91 4.99 8.79
CA LEU A 207 5.55 5.03 7.48
C LEU A 207 4.80 5.92 6.48
N SER A 208 3.48 6.01 6.56
CA SER A 208 2.69 6.90 5.72
C SER A 208 2.90 8.38 6.04
N LEU A 209 3.15 8.72 7.31
CA LEU A 209 3.48 10.09 7.73
C LEU A 209 4.84 10.55 7.22
N ALA A 210 5.81 9.63 7.08
CA ALA A 210 7.14 9.93 6.57
C ALA A 210 7.16 10.25 5.07
N ARG A 211 6.15 9.80 4.30
CA ARG A 211 6.03 10.06 2.86
C ARG A 211 5.41 11.43 2.60
N LYS A 212 6.24 12.41 2.30
CA LYS A 212 5.80 13.73 1.82
C LYS A 212 5.71 13.70 0.29
N THR A 213 4.54 13.44 -0.26
CA THR A 213 4.25 13.52 -1.71
C THR A 213 3.51 14.81 -2.04
N VAL A 214 3.56 15.23 -3.30
CA VAL A 214 2.81 16.38 -3.78
C VAL A 214 1.36 16.00 -4.02
N HIS A 215 0.47 16.66 -3.31
CA HIS A 215 -0.98 16.44 -3.41
C HIS A 215 -1.71 17.55 -4.13
N SER A 216 -1.18 18.78 -4.06
CA SER A 216 -1.78 19.98 -4.64
C SER A 216 -0.76 20.84 -5.38
N ALA A 217 -1.24 21.77 -6.22
CA ALA A 217 -0.34 22.76 -6.82
C ALA A 217 0.21 23.78 -5.83
N GLU A 218 -0.47 23.97 -4.71
CA GLU A 218 0.03 24.82 -3.65
C GLU A 218 1.28 24.21 -3.01
N ASP A 219 1.32 22.88 -2.88
CA ASP A 219 2.51 22.16 -2.44
C ASP A 219 3.68 22.39 -3.40
N LEU A 220 3.45 22.27 -4.72
CA LEU A 220 4.47 22.55 -5.74
C LEU A 220 4.97 23.99 -5.68
N ARG A 221 4.07 24.96 -5.52
CA ARG A 221 4.45 26.36 -5.40
C ARG A 221 5.27 26.63 -4.14
N LYS A 222 4.90 26.05 -3.01
CA LYS A 222 5.65 26.19 -1.75
C LYS A 222 7.01 25.50 -1.79
N LEU A 223 7.11 24.33 -2.48
CA LEU A 223 8.31 23.52 -2.52
C LEU A 223 9.38 24.04 -3.48
N VAL A 224 8.97 24.41 -4.70
CA VAL A 224 9.90 24.70 -5.81
C VAL A 224 9.62 26.01 -6.51
N ASN A 225 8.67 26.80 -6.02
CA ASN A 225 8.23 28.08 -6.58
C ASN A 225 7.84 28.00 -8.08
N LEU A 226 7.42 26.83 -8.56
CA LEU A 226 6.96 26.65 -9.93
C LEU A 226 5.47 26.94 -10.06
N LYS A 227 5.11 27.64 -11.14
CA LYS A 227 3.72 27.93 -11.49
C LYS A 227 3.07 26.67 -12.06
N CYS A 228 1.97 26.21 -11.47
CA CYS A 228 1.18 25.13 -12.05
C CYS A 228 0.33 25.68 -13.20
N LEU A 229 0.64 25.23 -14.42
CA LEU A 229 -0.06 25.68 -15.63
C LEU A 229 -1.38 24.93 -15.82
N ALA A 230 -1.46 23.63 -15.45
CA ALA A 230 -2.69 22.87 -15.58
C ALA A 230 -2.80 21.74 -14.56
N TYR A 231 -4.06 21.34 -14.34
CA TYR A 231 -4.43 20.15 -13.59
C TYR A 231 -5.10 19.18 -14.57
N ILE A 232 -4.54 18.01 -14.74
CA ILE A 232 -5.08 17.00 -15.63
C ILE A 232 -5.69 15.88 -14.80
N PRO A 233 -7.02 15.62 -14.89
CA PRO A 233 -7.67 14.62 -14.08
C PRO A 233 -7.30 13.21 -14.53
N ARG A 234 -7.36 12.27 -13.59
CA ARG A 234 -7.20 10.85 -13.89
C ARG A 234 -8.37 10.35 -14.72
N VAL A 235 -8.09 9.92 -15.94
CA VAL A 235 -9.07 9.32 -16.84
C VAL A 235 -8.98 7.80 -16.76
N LYS A 236 -10.11 7.13 -16.56
CA LYS A 236 -10.24 5.67 -16.66
C LYS A 236 -10.95 5.36 -17.97
N LEU A 237 -10.22 4.85 -18.95
CA LEU A 237 -10.82 4.30 -20.14
C LEU A 237 -11.50 2.97 -19.79
N LYS A 238 -12.78 2.81 -20.14
CA LYS A 238 -13.47 1.53 -19.95
C LYS A 238 -12.85 0.51 -20.91
N LYS A 239 -12.38 -0.61 -20.36
CA LYS A 239 -11.86 -1.73 -21.16
C LYS A 239 -13.00 -2.26 -22.07
N HIS A 240 -12.86 -2.05 -23.36
CA HIS A 240 -13.67 -2.72 -24.38
C HIS A 240 -12.75 -3.61 -25.22
N THR A 241 -13.31 -4.67 -25.78
CA THR A 241 -12.64 -5.80 -26.42
C THR A 241 -11.78 -5.46 -27.66
N ASN A 242 -11.83 -4.26 -28.20
CA ASN A 242 -11.02 -3.86 -29.35
C ASN A 242 -9.82 -3.01 -28.93
N LYS A 243 -8.61 -3.51 -29.17
CA LYS A 243 -7.33 -2.89 -28.84
C LYS A 243 -7.14 -1.46 -29.40
N PHE A 244 -7.74 -1.15 -30.54
CA PHE A 244 -7.59 0.12 -31.27
C PHE A 244 -8.23 1.36 -30.61
N ASN A 245 -8.97 1.23 -29.52
CA ASN A 245 -9.73 2.32 -28.90
C ASN A 245 -9.26 2.66 -27.47
N LEU A 246 -8.04 2.26 -27.09
CA LEU A 246 -7.53 2.46 -25.74
C LEU A 246 -6.58 3.67 -25.60
N THR A 247 -6.38 4.43 -26.68
CA THR A 247 -5.49 5.60 -26.63
C THR A 247 -6.10 6.77 -25.89
N LEU A 248 -5.36 7.35 -24.95
CA LEU A 248 -5.79 8.53 -24.19
C LEU A 248 -5.39 9.80 -24.96
N THR A 249 -6.10 10.08 -26.07
CA THR A 249 -5.89 11.25 -26.92
C THR A 249 -7.14 12.11 -26.94
N ILE A 250 -6.97 13.43 -27.09
CA ILE A 250 -8.10 14.39 -27.23
C ILE A 250 -8.92 14.15 -28.51
N THR A 251 -8.38 13.46 -29.49
CA THR A 251 -9.05 13.05 -30.72
C THR A 251 -9.96 11.84 -30.52
N ASN A 252 -9.76 11.07 -29.43
CA ASN A 252 -10.57 9.92 -29.13
C ASN A 252 -11.94 10.35 -28.56
N PRO A 253 -13.08 10.10 -29.24
CA PRO A 253 -14.40 10.53 -28.78
C PRO A 253 -14.86 9.90 -27.46
N ARG A 254 -14.17 8.86 -27.00
CA ARG A 254 -14.45 8.20 -25.70
C ARG A 254 -13.76 8.87 -24.50
N VAL A 255 -12.85 9.80 -24.77
CA VAL A 255 -12.19 10.57 -23.73
C VAL A 255 -13.13 11.67 -23.23
N ASN A 256 -13.19 11.85 -21.92
CA ASN A 256 -14.07 12.84 -21.28
C ASN A 256 -13.71 14.26 -21.76
N SER A 257 -14.75 15.06 -22.08
CA SER A 257 -14.62 16.49 -22.43
C SER A 257 -13.83 17.30 -21.40
N SER A 258 -13.93 16.95 -20.11
CA SER A 258 -13.14 17.60 -19.05
C SER A 258 -11.62 17.43 -19.25
N PHE A 259 -11.15 16.28 -19.73
CA PHE A 259 -9.75 16.06 -20.04
C PHE A 259 -9.32 16.96 -21.21
N SER A 260 -10.10 16.98 -22.29
CA SER A 260 -9.81 17.80 -23.47
C SER A 260 -9.78 19.29 -23.14
N GLU A 261 -10.68 19.75 -22.26
CA GLU A 261 -10.65 21.14 -21.76
C GLU A 261 -9.42 21.44 -20.91
N CYS A 262 -8.96 20.52 -20.07
CA CYS A 262 -7.73 20.71 -19.30
C CYS A 262 -6.50 20.82 -20.22
N VAL A 263 -6.43 20.03 -21.28
CA VAL A 263 -5.35 20.11 -22.30
C VAL A 263 -5.44 21.44 -23.06
N ARG A 264 -6.64 21.87 -23.45
CA ARG A 264 -6.84 23.18 -24.11
C ARG A 264 -6.39 24.33 -23.20
N ASN A 265 -6.75 24.30 -21.94
CA ASN A 265 -6.31 25.30 -20.96
C ASN A 265 -4.80 25.29 -20.76
N LEU A 266 -4.15 24.11 -20.76
CA LEU A 266 -2.70 23.97 -20.74
C LEU A 266 -2.07 24.69 -21.94
N ARG A 267 -2.56 24.41 -23.16
CA ARG A 267 -2.09 25.06 -24.37
C ARG A 267 -2.19 26.58 -24.29
N VAL A 268 -3.37 27.12 -23.94
CA VAL A 268 -3.61 28.58 -23.85
C VAL A 268 -2.66 29.24 -22.85
N LYS A 269 -2.42 28.59 -21.70
CA LYS A 269 -1.49 29.11 -20.70
C LYS A 269 -0.04 29.00 -21.14
N LEU A 270 0.32 27.92 -21.82
CA LEU A 270 1.65 27.71 -22.40
C LEU A 270 1.96 28.83 -23.41
N GLN A 271 1.05 29.09 -24.36
CA GLN A 271 1.20 30.14 -25.38
C GLN A 271 1.34 31.55 -24.76
N LYS A 272 0.77 31.80 -23.57
CA LYS A 272 0.92 33.07 -22.85
C LYS A 272 2.25 33.22 -22.10
N VAL A 273 2.90 32.10 -21.78
CA VAL A 273 4.17 32.09 -21.03
C VAL A 273 5.37 32.08 -21.98
N LEU A 274 5.20 31.46 -23.17
CA LEU A 274 6.22 31.47 -24.20
C LEU A 274 6.34 32.89 -24.83
N PRO A 275 7.53 33.28 -25.29
CA PRO A 275 7.73 34.56 -25.99
C PRO A 275 6.78 34.72 -27.17
N ALA A 276 6.21 35.90 -27.33
CA ALA A 276 5.28 36.23 -28.42
C ALA A 276 6.03 36.71 -29.66
N ASN A 277 6.98 35.91 -30.16
CA ASN A 277 7.66 36.10 -31.43
C ASN A 277 7.23 34.99 -32.42
N ASP A 278 7.43 35.23 -33.70
CA ASP A 278 7.04 34.28 -34.76
C ASP A 278 8.06 33.14 -34.97
N GLU A 279 9.09 33.07 -34.13
CA GLU A 279 10.07 32.00 -34.17
C GLU A 279 9.48 30.66 -33.66
N CYS A 280 9.98 29.55 -34.20
CA CYS A 280 9.65 28.20 -33.73
C CYS A 280 9.98 28.03 -32.24
N LYS A 281 9.13 27.36 -31.53
CA LYS A 281 9.31 27.07 -30.10
C LYS A 281 9.67 25.61 -29.88
N VAL A 282 10.85 25.37 -29.32
CA VAL A 282 11.28 24.04 -28.88
C VAL A 282 10.89 23.83 -27.42
N LEU A 283 9.97 22.92 -27.17
CA LEU A 283 9.45 22.61 -25.84
C LEU A 283 9.88 21.20 -25.40
N LEU A 284 10.63 21.12 -24.31
CA LEU A 284 10.95 19.85 -23.68
C LEU A 284 9.88 19.47 -22.63
N ILE A 285 9.47 18.22 -22.60
CA ILE A 285 8.56 17.68 -21.59
C ILE A 285 9.29 16.60 -20.79
N THR A 286 9.42 16.81 -19.50
CA THR A 286 10.08 15.87 -18.58
C THR A 286 9.33 15.72 -17.26
N SER A 287 9.84 14.84 -16.36
CA SER A 287 9.25 14.58 -15.04
C SER A 287 10.30 14.06 -14.06
N THR A 288 9.89 13.83 -12.78
CA THR A 288 10.77 13.23 -11.78
C THR A 288 10.94 11.74 -11.98
N LEU A 289 9.84 11.01 -12.16
CA LEU A 289 9.79 9.53 -12.18
C LEU A 289 9.10 9.00 -13.45
N PRO A 290 9.33 7.72 -13.79
CA PRO A 290 8.53 7.04 -14.81
C PRO A 290 7.04 7.02 -14.43
N ASN A 291 6.18 6.91 -15.44
CA ASN A 291 4.72 6.82 -15.27
C ASN A 291 4.05 8.08 -14.66
N GLU A 292 4.69 9.24 -14.75
CA GLU A 292 4.05 10.53 -14.41
C GLU A 292 3.17 11.07 -15.53
N GLY A 293 3.23 10.46 -16.71
CA GLY A 293 2.36 10.77 -17.85
C GLY A 293 2.94 11.81 -18.79
N LYS A 294 4.26 11.96 -18.88
CA LYS A 294 4.98 12.85 -19.81
C LYS A 294 4.49 12.68 -21.23
N THR A 295 4.65 11.46 -21.78
CA THR A 295 4.26 11.10 -23.15
C THR A 295 2.78 11.40 -23.41
N THR A 296 1.89 11.09 -22.45
CA THR A 296 0.46 11.40 -22.61
C THR A 296 0.21 12.91 -22.68
N VAL A 297 0.89 13.70 -21.85
CA VAL A 297 0.76 15.17 -21.89
C VAL A 297 1.38 15.72 -23.16
N ALA A 298 2.53 15.22 -23.59
CA ALA A 298 3.21 15.61 -24.84
C ALA A 298 2.31 15.40 -26.06
N ILE A 299 1.77 14.19 -26.23
CA ILE A 299 0.85 13.84 -27.33
C ILE A 299 -0.36 14.79 -27.36
N ASN A 300 -1.01 14.95 -26.21
CA ASN A 300 -2.26 15.71 -26.17
C ASN A 300 -2.04 17.21 -26.32
N LEU A 301 -0.92 17.74 -25.83
CA LEU A 301 -0.52 19.12 -26.06
C LEU A 301 -0.21 19.37 -27.54
N ALA A 302 0.57 18.47 -28.17
CA ALA A 302 0.90 18.53 -29.59
C ALA A 302 -0.37 18.48 -30.47
N LEU A 303 -1.28 17.54 -30.20
CA LEU A 303 -2.58 17.46 -30.89
C LEU A 303 -3.43 18.71 -30.68
N SER A 304 -3.40 19.31 -29.49
CA SER A 304 -4.13 20.54 -29.23
C SER A 304 -3.57 21.76 -29.96
N LEU A 305 -2.26 21.83 -30.15
CA LEU A 305 -1.60 22.87 -30.96
C LEU A 305 -1.88 22.67 -32.46
N ALA A 306 -1.76 21.45 -32.96
CA ALA A 306 -2.07 21.08 -34.33
C ALA A 306 -3.54 21.38 -34.71
N ALA A 307 -4.48 21.18 -33.77
CA ALA A 307 -5.88 21.53 -33.95
C ALA A 307 -6.12 23.06 -34.16
N GLU A 308 -5.18 23.92 -33.79
CA GLU A 308 -5.17 25.36 -34.08
C GLU A 308 -4.42 25.72 -35.36
N ARG A 309 -4.21 24.76 -36.23
CA ARG A 309 -3.49 24.94 -37.53
C ARG A 309 -2.03 25.35 -37.33
N LYS A 310 -1.42 25.05 -36.17
CA LYS A 310 0.01 25.20 -35.98
C LYS A 310 0.73 24.01 -36.59
N LYS A 311 1.87 24.25 -37.23
CA LYS A 311 2.77 23.20 -37.71
C LYS A 311 3.55 22.65 -36.52
N VAL A 312 3.21 21.41 -36.10
CA VAL A 312 3.76 20.80 -34.89
C VAL A 312 4.42 19.48 -35.21
N ILE A 313 5.61 19.28 -34.67
CA ILE A 313 6.29 17.99 -34.67
C ILE A 313 6.52 17.54 -33.22
N LEU A 314 6.26 16.25 -32.96
CA LEU A 314 6.51 15.62 -31.65
C LEU A 314 7.59 14.55 -31.82
N ILE A 315 8.66 14.68 -31.05
CA ILE A 315 9.85 13.83 -31.09
C ILE A 315 9.86 12.92 -29.85
N ASP A 316 10.01 11.60 -30.04
CA ASP A 316 10.30 10.66 -28.95
C ASP A 316 11.78 10.76 -28.57
N GLY A 317 12.07 11.54 -27.55
CA GLY A 317 13.42 11.74 -27.01
C GLY A 317 13.79 10.77 -25.89
N ASP A 318 12.89 9.84 -25.51
CA ASP A 318 13.20 8.73 -24.59
C ASP A 318 13.79 7.56 -25.39
N LEU A 319 15.04 7.70 -25.80
CA LEU A 319 15.74 6.73 -26.64
C LEU A 319 15.99 5.37 -25.94
N ARG A 320 15.77 5.31 -24.62
CA ARG A 320 15.87 4.07 -23.84
C ARG A 320 14.58 3.27 -23.89
N LYS A 321 13.45 3.97 -23.98
CA LYS A 321 12.14 3.35 -23.98
C LYS A 321 11.17 4.15 -24.85
N GLN A 322 11.28 3.94 -26.14
CA GLN A 322 10.37 4.56 -27.08
C GLN A 322 8.93 4.10 -26.83
N SER A 323 8.07 5.04 -26.49
CA SER A 323 6.69 4.75 -26.08
C SER A 323 5.63 5.57 -26.82
N LEU A 324 6.06 6.54 -27.61
CA LEU A 324 5.20 7.49 -28.30
C LEU A 324 4.27 6.77 -29.29
N LYS A 325 4.85 5.95 -30.19
CA LYS A 325 4.16 5.18 -31.21
C LYS A 325 3.07 4.27 -30.63
N SER A 326 3.44 3.51 -29.60
CA SER A 326 2.49 2.62 -28.92
C SER A 326 1.39 3.38 -28.16
N SER A 327 1.70 4.57 -27.61
CA SER A 327 0.75 5.41 -26.87
C SER A 327 -0.32 6.03 -27.78
N ILE A 328 -0.02 6.23 -29.07
CA ILE A 328 -0.97 6.72 -30.08
C ILE A 328 -1.68 5.54 -30.76
N GLY A 329 -1.12 4.33 -30.71
CA GLY A 329 -1.69 3.13 -31.33
C GLY A 329 -1.29 2.98 -32.81
N LEU A 330 -0.16 3.56 -33.22
CA LEU A 330 0.41 3.40 -34.56
C LEU A 330 1.25 2.12 -34.63
N THR A 331 1.20 1.46 -35.79
CA THR A 331 1.92 0.19 -36.06
C THR A 331 2.86 0.28 -37.24
N ASP A 332 2.79 1.37 -38.03
CA ASP A 332 3.60 1.56 -39.22
C ASP A 332 5.07 1.69 -38.88
N SER A 333 5.94 1.19 -39.73
CA SER A 333 7.38 1.39 -39.59
C SER A 333 7.76 2.85 -39.84
N SER A 334 8.65 3.39 -39.03
CA SER A 334 9.13 4.77 -39.11
C SER A 334 10.53 4.86 -38.53
N ASP A 335 11.26 5.86 -39.00
CA ASP A 335 12.58 6.16 -38.47
C ASP A 335 12.41 7.08 -37.24
N GLY A 336 13.05 6.71 -36.16
CA GLY A 336 13.10 7.50 -34.91
C GLY A 336 14.39 8.29 -34.82
N LEU A 337 14.56 8.92 -33.66
CA LEU A 337 15.73 9.77 -33.43
C LEU A 337 17.05 8.96 -33.41
N VAL A 338 17.00 7.67 -33.03
CA VAL A 338 18.19 6.79 -33.01
C VAL A 338 18.67 6.54 -34.44
N GLU A 339 17.76 6.13 -35.32
CA GLU A 339 18.03 5.84 -36.70
C GLU A 339 18.53 7.10 -37.44
N MET A 340 17.85 8.24 -37.23
CA MET A 340 18.20 9.51 -37.84
C MET A 340 19.58 10.03 -37.44
N LEU A 341 19.93 9.93 -36.12
CA LEU A 341 21.21 10.44 -35.62
C LEU A 341 22.39 9.50 -35.90
N SER A 342 22.13 8.19 -36.05
CA SER A 342 23.15 7.18 -36.36
C SER A 342 23.41 7.04 -37.85
N GLY A 343 22.42 7.33 -38.69
CA GLY A 343 22.45 7.20 -40.15
C GLY A 343 22.66 8.52 -40.87
N ASP A 344 22.33 8.52 -42.16
CA ASP A 344 22.27 9.72 -42.98
C ASP A 344 20.87 10.33 -42.88
N LEU A 345 20.80 11.65 -42.74
CA LEU A 345 19.54 12.39 -42.65
C LEU A 345 18.76 12.49 -43.99
N LYS A 346 19.20 11.76 -45.03
CA LYS A 346 18.68 11.91 -46.39
C LYS A 346 17.38 11.20 -46.72
N ASN A 347 17.07 10.09 -46.05
CA ASN A 347 15.90 9.27 -46.35
C ASN A 347 15.28 8.73 -45.07
N PHE A 348 14.49 9.54 -44.38
CA PHE A 348 13.77 9.09 -43.18
C PHE A 348 12.26 9.18 -43.39
N ARG A 349 11.55 8.29 -42.75
CA ARG A 349 10.09 8.21 -42.80
C ARG A 349 9.47 8.77 -41.55
N LEU A 350 8.85 9.94 -41.67
CA LEU A 350 8.03 10.53 -40.62
C LEU A 350 6.64 9.88 -40.58
N LEU A 351 6.05 9.81 -39.42
CA LEU A 351 4.65 9.42 -39.25
C LEU A 351 3.79 10.66 -39.03
N ASN A 352 2.56 10.60 -39.51
CA ASN A 352 1.50 11.52 -39.13
C ASN A 352 0.46 10.84 -38.21
N VAL A 353 -0.18 11.62 -37.40
CA VAL A 353 -1.31 11.12 -36.58
C VAL A 353 -2.57 11.20 -37.44
N PRO A 354 -3.28 10.07 -37.67
CA PRO A 354 -4.49 10.06 -38.48
C PRO A 354 -5.52 11.11 -38.06
N GLY A 355 -6.00 11.90 -39.00
CA GLY A 355 -6.94 12.98 -38.74
C GLY A 355 -6.37 14.21 -38.04
N SER A 356 -5.05 14.41 -38.09
CA SER A 356 -4.33 15.57 -37.56
C SER A 356 -3.17 15.97 -38.46
N THR A 357 -2.75 17.23 -38.36
CA THR A 357 -1.53 17.74 -39.01
C THR A 357 -0.28 17.51 -38.15
N LEU A 358 -0.36 16.74 -37.07
CA LEU A 358 0.75 16.45 -36.18
C LEU A 358 1.71 15.45 -36.82
N LEU A 359 2.97 15.86 -36.97
CA LEU A 359 4.06 15.00 -37.39
C LEU A 359 4.78 14.37 -36.18
N LEU A 360 5.32 13.16 -36.38
CA LEU A 360 6.02 12.40 -35.35
C LEU A 360 7.39 11.95 -35.84
N ILE A 361 8.40 12.13 -34.97
CA ILE A 361 9.68 11.42 -35.05
C ILE A 361 9.68 10.39 -33.93
N CYS A 362 9.40 9.13 -34.29
CA CYS A 362 9.36 8.02 -33.34
C CYS A 362 9.68 6.72 -34.06
N GLY A 363 10.70 6.01 -33.62
CA GLY A 363 11.17 4.74 -34.18
C GLY A 363 10.86 3.54 -33.29
N ASP A 364 11.51 2.45 -33.62
CA ASP A 364 11.45 1.21 -32.86
C ASP A 364 12.81 0.85 -32.23
N GLU A 365 13.91 1.47 -32.73
CA GLU A 365 15.26 1.27 -32.20
C GLU A 365 15.48 2.00 -30.87
N THR A 366 16.07 1.30 -29.92
CA THR A 366 16.40 1.85 -28.59
C THR A 366 17.90 1.74 -28.33
N THR A 367 18.43 2.62 -27.47
CA THR A 367 19.84 2.58 -27.07
C THR A 367 20.02 2.73 -25.56
N ASP A 368 20.95 1.98 -24.98
CA ASP A 368 21.33 2.13 -23.58
C ASP A 368 22.24 3.35 -23.35
N ARG A 369 22.81 3.93 -24.41
CA ARG A 369 23.72 5.08 -24.36
C ARG A 369 23.22 6.25 -25.23
N PRO A 370 22.18 6.96 -24.82
CA PRO A 370 21.59 8.06 -25.60
C PRO A 370 22.49 9.30 -25.68
N GLN A 371 23.31 9.57 -24.68
CA GLN A 371 24.09 10.82 -24.58
C GLN A 371 25.01 11.08 -25.81
N PRO A 372 25.77 10.07 -26.32
CA PRO A 372 26.57 10.26 -27.51
C PRO A 372 25.78 10.59 -28.75
N LEU A 373 24.49 10.29 -28.80
CA LEU A 373 23.61 10.64 -29.91
C LEU A 373 22.97 12.03 -29.72
N LEU A 374 22.53 12.32 -28.48
CA LEU A 374 21.83 13.56 -28.16
C LEU A 374 22.74 14.80 -28.13
N ASP A 375 24.02 14.66 -27.78
CA ASP A 375 24.98 15.78 -27.69
C ASP A 375 25.88 15.82 -28.95
N THR A 376 25.28 15.88 -30.12
CA THR A 376 25.98 15.84 -31.41
C THR A 376 25.64 17.06 -32.30
N PRO A 377 26.54 17.44 -33.20
CA PRO A 377 26.21 18.42 -34.25
C PRO A 377 25.00 18.02 -35.08
N LYS A 378 24.81 16.71 -35.38
CA LYS A 378 23.65 16.20 -36.11
C LYS A 378 22.32 16.50 -35.40
N MET A 379 22.25 16.34 -34.09
CA MET A 379 21.05 16.70 -33.32
C MET A 379 20.74 18.20 -33.44
N ARG A 380 21.76 19.03 -33.39
CA ARG A 380 21.60 20.48 -33.60
C ARG A 380 21.11 20.80 -35.02
N GLN A 381 21.73 20.25 -36.02
CA GLN A 381 21.33 20.43 -37.43
C GLN A 381 19.89 20.00 -37.66
N LEU A 382 19.50 18.83 -37.15
CA LEU A 382 18.12 18.34 -37.24
C LEU A 382 17.13 19.37 -36.66
N LEU A 383 17.40 19.88 -35.48
CA LEU A 383 16.50 20.85 -34.82
C LEU A 383 16.50 22.21 -35.54
N GLU A 384 17.61 22.66 -36.07
CA GLU A 384 17.69 23.91 -36.86
C GLU A 384 16.84 23.80 -38.13
N HIS A 385 16.93 22.70 -38.89
CA HIS A 385 16.07 22.49 -40.05
C HIS A 385 14.58 22.38 -39.69
N LEU A 386 14.26 21.69 -38.56
CA LEU A 386 12.88 21.62 -38.11
C LEU A 386 12.33 22.99 -37.70
N LYS A 387 13.19 23.87 -37.16
CA LYS A 387 12.79 25.24 -36.79
C LYS A 387 12.37 26.11 -37.97
N GLU A 388 12.94 25.88 -39.14
CA GLU A 388 12.59 26.62 -40.36
C GLU A 388 11.15 26.33 -40.84
N SER A 389 10.69 25.12 -40.59
CA SER A 389 9.43 24.62 -41.16
C SER A 389 8.29 24.48 -40.14
N MET A 390 8.59 24.47 -38.83
CA MET A 390 7.63 24.19 -37.76
C MET A 390 7.36 25.42 -36.89
N ASP A 391 6.13 25.54 -36.37
CA ASP A 391 5.78 26.50 -35.30
C ASP A 391 6.19 25.99 -33.90
N TYR A 392 6.07 24.66 -33.70
CA TYR A 392 6.38 24.00 -32.41
C TYR A 392 7.11 22.69 -32.64
N ILE A 393 8.19 22.49 -31.90
CA ILE A 393 8.91 21.22 -31.75
C ILE A 393 8.72 20.79 -30.31
N ILE A 394 8.05 19.66 -30.09
CA ILE A 394 7.85 19.11 -28.73
C ILE A 394 8.72 17.86 -28.59
N ILE A 395 9.55 17.82 -27.55
CA ILE A 395 10.43 16.69 -27.27
C ILE A 395 9.93 16.00 -25.98
N ASP A 396 9.45 14.77 -26.12
CA ASP A 396 9.13 13.90 -24.96
C ASP A 396 10.42 13.25 -24.46
N SER A 397 10.88 13.59 -23.27
CA SER A 397 12.16 13.13 -22.72
C SER A 397 12.00 12.11 -21.60
N PRO A 398 13.04 11.34 -21.27
CA PRO A 398 13.01 10.47 -20.10
C PRO A 398 12.90 11.27 -18.79
N PRO A 399 12.61 10.59 -17.64
CA PRO A 399 12.50 11.26 -16.35
C PRO A 399 13.82 11.89 -15.90
N ALA A 400 13.85 13.20 -15.72
CA ALA A 400 15.02 13.95 -15.28
C ALA A 400 15.48 13.64 -13.84
N GLY A 401 14.60 13.09 -13.01
CA GLY A 401 14.95 12.67 -11.64
C GLY A 401 15.78 11.39 -11.57
N ILE A 402 15.91 10.66 -12.68
CA ILE A 402 16.64 9.39 -12.74
C ILE A 402 17.76 9.44 -13.80
N LEU A 403 17.55 10.14 -14.91
CA LEU A 403 18.42 10.13 -16.08
C LEU A 403 18.85 11.55 -16.45
N SER A 404 20.11 11.71 -16.84
CA SER A 404 20.68 12.98 -17.29
C SER A 404 20.32 13.35 -18.74
N ASP A 405 19.76 12.41 -19.49
CA ASP A 405 19.41 12.58 -20.92
C ASP A 405 18.47 13.78 -21.14
N ALA A 406 17.50 13.99 -20.21
CA ALA A 406 16.62 15.16 -20.23
C ALA A 406 17.38 16.49 -20.12
N ALA A 407 18.43 16.56 -19.28
CA ALA A 407 19.24 17.76 -19.13
C ALA A 407 20.10 18.01 -20.39
N THR A 408 20.57 16.95 -21.04
CA THR A 408 21.31 17.05 -22.32
C THR A 408 20.41 17.59 -23.41
N THR A 409 19.19 17.05 -23.56
CA THR A 409 18.22 17.51 -24.56
C THR A 409 17.71 18.92 -24.28
N ALA A 410 17.63 19.31 -23.01
CA ALA A 410 17.15 20.63 -22.59
C ALA A 410 18.03 21.78 -23.09
N LYS A 411 19.29 21.54 -23.47
CA LYS A 411 20.18 22.54 -24.06
C LYS A 411 19.64 23.12 -25.39
N TYR A 412 18.79 22.35 -26.07
CA TYR A 412 18.19 22.72 -27.34
C TYR A 412 16.78 23.30 -27.17
N ALA A 413 16.22 23.26 -25.99
CA ALA A 413 14.85 23.66 -25.71
C ALA A 413 14.77 25.13 -25.25
N ASP A 414 13.85 25.90 -25.84
CA ASP A 414 13.54 27.27 -25.40
C ASP A 414 12.83 27.28 -24.04
N ALA A 415 12.08 26.20 -23.79
CA ALA A 415 11.31 26.04 -22.55
C ALA A 415 11.13 24.58 -22.16
N THR A 416 11.04 24.33 -20.85
CA THR A 416 10.77 23.00 -20.30
C THR A 416 9.49 23.01 -19.50
N LEU A 417 8.60 22.07 -19.80
CA LEU A 417 7.37 21.80 -19.06
C LEU A 417 7.59 20.58 -18.15
N TYR A 418 7.44 20.78 -16.84
CA TYR A 418 7.69 19.75 -15.85
C TYR A 418 6.40 19.04 -15.44
N ILE A 419 6.35 17.71 -15.62
CA ILE A 419 5.16 16.93 -15.29
C ILE A 419 5.34 16.29 -13.91
N VAL A 420 4.37 16.52 -13.03
CA VAL A 420 4.30 15.91 -11.70
C VAL A 420 3.01 15.14 -11.58
N ARG A 421 3.07 13.87 -11.26
CA ARG A 421 1.88 13.08 -10.96
C ARG A 421 1.55 13.19 -9.49
N GLN A 422 0.26 13.46 -9.21
CA GLN A 422 -0.25 13.49 -7.84
C GLN A 422 0.08 12.20 -7.09
N ASP A 423 0.60 12.33 -5.87
CA ASP A 423 0.90 11.25 -4.91
C ASP A 423 1.87 10.15 -5.41
N LEU A 424 2.77 10.46 -6.36
CA LEU A 424 3.76 9.50 -6.86
C LEU A 424 5.17 9.80 -6.36
N ALA A 425 5.78 10.88 -6.80
CA ALA A 425 7.13 11.27 -6.42
C ALA A 425 7.15 11.93 -5.04
N ASN A 426 8.23 11.71 -4.27
CA ASN A 426 8.45 12.42 -3.02
C ASN A 426 8.88 13.86 -3.29
N CYS A 427 8.50 14.78 -2.40
CA CYS A 427 8.87 16.20 -2.49
C CYS A 427 10.39 16.40 -2.67
N THR A 428 11.20 15.65 -1.93
CA THR A 428 12.67 15.71 -2.04
C THR A 428 13.18 15.29 -3.42
N GLN A 429 12.60 14.25 -4.02
CA GLN A 429 12.96 13.80 -5.37
C GLN A 429 12.62 14.88 -6.41
N ILE A 430 11.47 15.53 -6.28
CA ILE A 430 11.05 16.61 -7.18
C ILE A 430 12.00 17.80 -7.04
N ILE A 431 12.32 18.23 -5.81
CA ILE A 431 13.25 19.32 -5.56
C ILE A 431 14.61 19.03 -6.18
N ASN A 432 15.19 17.86 -5.91
CA ASN A 432 16.50 17.48 -6.42
C ASN A 432 16.53 17.45 -7.95
N SER A 433 15.47 16.91 -8.58
CA SER A 433 15.36 16.84 -10.05
C SER A 433 15.28 18.24 -10.67
N ILE A 434 14.46 19.12 -10.11
CA ILE A 434 14.31 20.50 -10.59
C ILE A 434 15.59 21.30 -10.35
N GLN A 435 16.26 21.14 -9.22
CA GLN A 435 17.55 21.76 -8.93
C GLN A 435 18.62 21.30 -9.92
N SER A 436 18.69 20.00 -10.21
CA SER A 436 19.61 19.46 -11.19
C SER A 436 19.41 20.06 -12.58
N LEU A 437 18.16 20.19 -13.03
CA LEU A 437 17.86 20.86 -14.30
C LEU A 437 18.23 22.33 -14.26
N SER A 438 17.88 23.05 -13.20
CA SER A 438 18.18 24.48 -13.06
C SER A 438 19.68 24.78 -13.03
N THR A 439 20.47 23.92 -12.37
CA THR A 439 21.94 24.00 -12.35
C THR A 439 22.56 23.85 -13.74
N ASN A 440 21.89 23.10 -14.61
CA ASN A 440 22.29 22.97 -16.03
C ASN A 440 21.72 24.09 -16.92
N GLY A 441 21.17 25.14 -16.35
CA GLY A 441 20.66 26.31 -17.10
C GLY A 441 19.31 26.07 -17.79
N VAL A 442 18.59 25.00 -17.45
CA VAL A 442 17.32 24.65 -18.09
C VAL A 442 16.21 25.63 -17.69
N ASN A 443 15.55 26.21 -18.68
CA ASN A 443 14.43 27.14 -18.47
C ASN A 443 13.13 26.36 -18.21
N ILE A 444 12.76 26.19 -16.93
CA ILE A 444 11.50 25.53 -16.53
C ILE A 444 10.40 26.57 -16.41
N ILE A 445 9.49 26.65 -17.37
CA ILE A 445 8.43 27.65 -17.43
C ILE A 445 7.24 27.36 -16.51
N GLY A 446 7.13 26.14 -15.99
CA GLY A 446 6.07 25.74 -15.08
C GLY A 446 5.89 24.23 -15.01
N CYS A 447 4.88 23.82 -14.26
CA CYS A 447 4.56 22.41 -14.08
C CYS A 447 3.09 22.09 -14.43
N VAL A 448 2.83 20.81 -14.66
CA VAL A 448 1.50 20.22 -14.80
C VAL A 448 1.29 19.20 -13.70
N LEU A 449 0.23 19.36 -12.91
CA LEU A 449 -0.19 18.35 -11.94
C LEU A 449 -1.11 17.34 -12.63
N ASN A 450 -0.57 16.15 -12.88
CA ASN A 450 -1.23 15.11 -13.66
C ASN A 450 -1.90 14.04 -12.80
N GLN A 451 -2.91 13.38 -13.36
CA GLN A 451 -3.70 12.32 -12.71
C GLN A 451 -4.32 12.74 -11.38
N THR A 452 -4.80 13.99 -11.32
CA THR A 452 -5.48 14.51 -10.13
C THR A 452 -6.77 13.74 -9.86
N GLN A 453 -7.04 13.49 -8.57
CA GLN A 453 -8.26 12.81 -8.16
C GLN A 453 -9.42 13.80 -8.06
N ALA A 454 -10.60 13.38 -8.49
CA ALA A 454 -11.82 14.17 -8.35
C ALA A 454 -12.12 14.38 -6.85
N GLY A 455 -12.14 15.63 -6.40
CA GLY A 455 -12.38 16.00 -4.99
C GLY A 455 -11.20 16.67 -4.28
N THR A 456 -9.97 16.53 -4.75
CA THR A 456 -8.80 17.23 -4.15
C THR A 456 -8.80 18.74 -4.40
N THR A 457 -9.54 19.20 -5.40
CA THR A 457 -9.77 20.63 -5.68
C THR A 457 -10.75 21.28 -4.70
N ARG A 458 -11.46 20.52 -3.85
CA ARG A 458 -12.53 21.01 -2.99
C ARG A 458 -12.08 21.46 -1.60
N TYR A 459 -10.85 21.13 -1.16
CA TYR A 459 -10.33 21.42 0.19
C TYR A 459 -9.06 22.31 0.24
N GLY A 460 -8.62 22.87 -0.88
CA GLY A 460 -7.57 23.88 -0.87
C GLY A 460 -8.20 25.28 -1.03
N TYR A 461 -7.63 26.29 -0.39
CA TYR A 461 -8.00 27.71 -0.45
C TYR A 461 -8.18 28.30 -1.88
N GLY A 462 -8.10 27.47 -2.91
CA GLY A 462 -8.35 27.75 -4.33
C GLY A 462 -9.81 27.66 -4.77
N SER A 463 -10.75 27.24 -3.91
CA SER A 463 -12.17 27.10 -4.27
C SER A 463 -12.82 28.41 -4.71
N LYS A 464 -12.37 29.55 -4.19
CA LYS A 464 -12.87 30.87 -4.62
C LYS A 464 -12.38 31.31 -6.01
N TYR A 465 -11.27 30.74 -6.51
CA TYR A 465 -10.77 31.00 -7.86
C TYR A 465 -11.22 29.98 -8.90
N ALA A 466 -11.54 28.75 -8.48
CA ALA A 466 -12.09 27.72 -9.37
C ALA A 466 -13.57 27.94 -9.70
N ASP A 467 -14.35 28.50 -8.77
CA ASP A 467 -15.76 28.86 -9.00
C ASP A 467 -15.92 30.07 -9.95
N ASN A 468 -14.92 30.93 -10.06
CA ASN A 468 -14.99 32.10 -10.94
C ASN A 468 -14.45 31.84 -12.36
N TYR A 469 -13.81 30.71 -12.63
CA TYR A 469 -13.32 30.33 -13.96
C TYR A 469 -13.63 28.87 -14.30
N GLY A 470 -14.89 28.59 -14.58
CA GLY A 470 -15.23 27.58 -15.59
C GLY A 470 -15.55 26.15 -15.17
N TYR A 471 -15.52 25.72 -13.89
CA TYR A 471 -15.91 24.34 -13.55
C TYR A 471 -17.45 24.13 -13.42
N SER A 472 -18.20 25.18 -13.14
CA SER A 472 -19.68 25.10 -13.08
C SER A 472 -20.36 25.23 -14.43
N TYR A 473 -19.72 25.84 -15.42
CA TYR A 473 -20.28 26.03 -16.76
C TYR A 473 -20.12 24.80 -17.67
N GLY A 474 -19.14 23.92 -17.44
CA GLY A 474 -18.86 22.76 -18.28
C GLY A 474 -19.95 21.68 -18.27
N TYR A 475 -20.67 21.50 -17.17
CA TYR A 475 -21.71 20.48 -17.06
C TYR A 475 -23.03 20.83 -17.76
N LYS A 476 -23.34 22.12 -17.95
CA LYS A 476 -24.57 22.56 -18.62
C LYS A 476 -24.43 22.71 -20.14
N TYR A 477 -23.23 22.92 -20.66
CA TYR A 477 -22.98 23.11 -22.10
C TYR A 477 -22.57 21.83 -22.85
N ALA A 478 -22.16 20.77 -22.15
CA ALA A 478 -21.73 19.51 -22.79
C ALA A 478 -22.83 18.81 -23.59
N ASN A 479 -24.10 19.06 -23.28
CA ASN A 479 -25.23 18.45 -24.02
C ASN A 479 -25.54 19.12 -25.36
N ASN A 480 -25.02 20.30 -25.66
CA ASN A 480 -25.32 21.02 -26.92
C ASN A 480 -24.31 20.80 -28.03
N TYR A 481 -23.17 20.12 -27.74
CA TYR A 481 -22.10 19.88 -28.73
C TYR A 481 -22.24 18.62 -29.55
N TYR A 482 -23.28 17.78 -29.31
CA TYR A 482 -23.56 16.61 -30.14
C TYR A 482 -23.95 16.96 -31.60
N TYR A 483 -24.25 18.21 -31.89
CA TYR A 483 -24.64 18.66 -33.23
C TYR A 483 -23.47 19.08 -34.15
N TYR A 484 -22.28 19.24 -33.64
CA TYR A 484 -21.09 19.65 -34.43
C TYR A 484 -20.28 18.49 -35.03
N GLY A 485 -20.58 17.25 -34.66
CA GLY A 485 -19.82 16.06 -35.11
C GLY A 485 -19.96 15.69 -36.61
N ARG A 486 -20.92 16.26 -37.34
CA ARG A 486 -21.12 15.92 -38.75
C ARG A 486 -20.30 16.75 -39.76
N ARG A 487 -19.68 17.84 -39.32
CA ARG A 487 -18.75 18.65 -40.18
C ARG A 487 -17.26 18.21 -40.11
N GLN A 488 -16.98 17.17 -39.36
CA GLN A 488 -15.61 16.74 -39.08
C GLN A 488 -15.03 15.82 -40.18
N TYR A 489 -15.85 15.11 -40.94
CA TYR A 489 -15.38 14.18 -41.98
C TYR A 489 -14.72 14.85 -43.18
N SER A 490 -15.13 16.05 -43.58
CA SER A 490 -14.45 16.78 -44.69
C SER A 490 -13.11 17.43 -44.26
N ARG A 491 -12.88 17.59 -42.93
CA ARG A 491 -11.61 18.14 -42.43
C ARG A 491 -10.52 17.08 -42.28
N TYR A 492 -10.87 15.79 -42.25
CA TYR A 492 -9.89 14.72 -42.09
C TYR A 492 -9.03 14.53 -43.35
N SER A 493 -9.63 14.61 -44.55
CA SER A 493 -8.89 14.49 -45.81
C SER A 493 -7.94 15.68 -46.05
N GLU A 494 -8.38 16.92 -45.76
CA GLU A 494 -7.53 18.11 -45.87
C GLU A 494 -6.33 18.08 -44.91
N ALA A 495 -6.52 17.50 -43.69
CA ALA A 495 -5.46 17.40 -42.69
C ALA A 495 -4.40 16.34 -43.08
N GLU A 496 -4.84 15.21 -43.66
CA GLU A 496 -3.94 14.17 -44.17
C GLU A 496 -3.11 14.66 -45.35
N ASP A 497 -3.73 15.31 -46.34
CA ASP A 497 -3.01 15.89 -47.51
C ASP A 497 -2.00 16.95 -47.07
N THR A 498 -2.32 17.78 -46.09
CA THR A 498 -1.43 18.81 -45.53
C THR A 498 -0.27 18.18 -44.77
N ALA A 499 -0.49 17.12 -43.99
CA ALA A 499 0.56 16.42 -43.26
C ALA A 499 1.51 15.67 -44.19
N GLU A 500 0.99 15.08 -45.29
CA GLU A 500 1.78 14.37 -46.30
C GLU A 500 2.65 15.35 -47.09
N THR A 501 2.11 16.51 -47.45
CA THR A 501 2.85 17.60 -48.10
C THR A 501 3.96 18.13 -47.20
N LEU A 502 3.68 18.42 -45.94
CA LEU A 502 4.66 18.86 -44.94
C LEU A 502 5.75 17.82 -44.70
N SER A 503 5.41 16.54 -44.66
CA SER A 503 6.36 15.45 -44.51
C SER A 503 7.31 15.36 -45.68
N LYS A 504 6.79 15.56 -46.92
CA LYS A 504 7.61 15.61 -48.15
C LYS A 504 8.52 16.82 -48.18
N GLU A 505 7.99 18.00 -47.91
CA GLU A 505 8.78 19.25 -47.85
C GLU A 505 9.94 19.14 -46.86
N LEU A 506 9.68 18.56 -45.67
CA LEU A 506 10.70 18.33 -44.66
C LEU A 506 11.75 17.29 -45.08
N SER A 507 11.34 16.20 -45.70
CA SER A 507 12.27 15.17 -46.16
C SER A 507 13.17 15.70 -47.30
N GLU A 508 12.63 16.53 -48.18
CA GLU A 508 13.38 17.21 -49.25
C GLU A 508 14.33 18.26 -48.69
N ALA A 509 13.91 19.08 -47.72
CA ALA A 509 14.76 20.09 -47.09
C ALA A 509 15.94 19.47 -46.31
N LEU A 510 15.71 18.40 -45.57
CA LEU A 510 16.76 17.69 -44.84
C LEU A 510 17.73 16.96 -45.79
N SER A 511 17.26 16.45 -46.92
CA SER A 511 18.12 15.80 -47.92
C SER A 511 18.98 16.77 -48.72
N SER A 512 18.55 18.02 -48.92
CA SER A 512 19.30 19.03 -49.65
C SER A 512 20.43 19.67 -48.82
N SER A 513 20.30 19.76 -47.52
CA SER A 513 21.30 20.37 -46.64
C SER A 513 22.55 19.51 -46.42
N ASP A 514 22.42 18.19 -46.46
CA ASP A 514 23.57 17.28 -46.32
C ASP A 514 24.51 17.32 -47.57
N ASN A 515 23.98 17.68 -48.75
CA ASN A 515 24.81 17.81 -49.95
C ASN A 515 25.69 19.07 -49.95
N GLN A 516 25.38 20.10 -49.16
CA GLN A 516 26.20 21.30 -49.02
C GLN A 516 27.38 21.12 -48.04
N ASN A 517 27.29 20.18 -47.12
CA ASN A 517 28.35 19.92 -46.14
C ASN A 517 29.36 18.83 -46.58
N GLU A 518 29.12 18.13 -47.70
CA GLU A 518 30.11 17.23 -48.31
C GLU A 518 31.03 17.95 -49.32
N GLU A 519 30.76 19.24 -49.68
CA GLU A 519 31.58 20.04 -50.58
C GLU A 519 32.45 21.10 -49.88
N GLU A 520 32.36 21.27 -48.54
CA GLU A 520 33.29 22.05 -47.72
C GLU A 520 34.21 21.13 -46.89
#